data_bda7de4a30dfe2a1005226049bcbc4da
#
_entry.id   bda7de4a30dfe2a1005226049bcbc4da
#
_cell.length_a   1.000
_cell.length_b   1.000
_cell.length_c   1.000
_cell.angle_alpha   90.00
_cell.angle_beta   90.00
_cell.angle_gamma   90.00
#
_symmetry.space_group_name_H-M   'P 1'
#
loop_
_entity.id
_entity.type
_entity.pdbx_description
1 polymer ?
#
loop_
_entity_poly.entity_id
_entity_poly.type
_entity_poly.pdbx_seq_one_letter_code
_entity_poly.pdbx_strand_id
1 'polypeptide(L)'
;MATATPAKTPDVELQAPPSDGVSCVRFGSRSNLLVSSWDATLRVYDGARLRTRVDLEAPVLSCCYGQGDCEAFAGGLDCAVKQIDLVTRQVSATLGTHAAAVRHVGYSKEFGLAVSGGWDGAVKVLDVRSGGGAQIHATQVPGKVFGLDVRAHVLAVASSERQLAVFDLRNFSQPIMQKESPLKYQVRCVSVFPDLQGVALGSVEGRVALEYLEDDAQEPHAQDKKKRSYAFKCHRGKVDDQTLIYPVNCVAFHPTYGTFATGGCDGIVTLWDGANKKRITHLRQYPTSIAAMDFNHDGSVLAVAASYTYEQGEKDHPNDAIFLHTVQDSEVRPKKKAAA
;
A
#
# COMPACT_ATOMS: atom_id res chain seq x y z
N MET A 1 14.12 29.51 28.39
CA MET A 1 12.82 29.67 27.73
C MET A 1 12.41 28.35 27.18
N ALA A 2 11.40 27.72 27.75
CA ALA A 2 10.86 26.45 27.24
C ALA A 2 10.12 26.75 25.92
N THR A 3 10.60 26.24 24.82
CA THR A 3 9.93 26.28 23.53
C THR A 3 8.68 25.42 23.65
N ALA A 4 7.52 26.05 23.64
CA ALA A 4 6.23 25.37 23.60
C ALA A 4 6.24 24.42 22.38
N THR A 5 6.03 23.15 22.62
CA THR A 5 5.80 22.15 21.55
C THR A 5 4.53 22.62 20.82
N PRO A 6 4.56 22.81 19.49
CA PRO A 6 3.36 23.21 18.76
C PRO A 6 2.26 22.18 19.00
N ALA A 7 1.06 22.66 19.31
CA ALA A 7 -0.09 21.80 19.49
C ALA A 7 -0.30 20.96 18.20
N LYS A 8 -0.39 19.63 18.34
CA LYS A 8 -0.67 18.75 17.20
C LYS A 8 -2.01 19.12 16.61
N THR A 9 -2.03 19.43 15.32
CA THR A 9 -3.28 19.63 14.57
C THR A 9 -4.08 18.32 14.63
N PRO A 10 -5.35 18.36 15.04
CA PRO A 10 -6.16 17.14 15.07
C PRO A 10 -6.36 16.60 13.65
N ASP A 11 -6.40 15.26 13.54
CA ASP A 11 -6.73 14.61 12.27
C ASP A 11 -8.15 14.99 11.84
N VAL A 12 -8.35 15.11 10.54
CA VAL A 12 -9.66 15.41 9.95
C VAL A 12 -10.30 14.11 9.49
N GLU A 13 -11.46 13.78 10.04
CA GLU A 13 -12.23 12.60 9.61
C GLU A 13 -13.01 12.91 8.32
N LEU A 14 -13.03 11.94 7.38
CA LEU A 14 -13.78 12.07 6.12
C LEU A 14 -15.29 12.00 6.36
N GLN A 15 -16.03 12.82 5.63
CA GLN A 15 -17.49 12.81 5.63
C GLN A 15 -18.02 11.68 4.76
N ALA A 16 -19.13 11.06 5.17
CA ALA A 16 -19.77 9.96 4.45
C ALA A 16 -18.79 8.83 4.06
N PRO A 17 -18.14 8.19 5.05
CA PRO A 17 -17.25 7.04 4.78
C PRO A 17 -18.02 5.88 4.14
N PRO A 18 -17.33 4.85 3.61
CA PRO A 18 -17.97 3.61 3.22
C PRO A 18 -18.80 2.98 4.35
N SER A 19 -19.80 2.19 3.97
CA SER A 19 -20.66 1.49 4.94
C SER A 19 -20.15 0.09 5.30
N ASP A 20 -19.02 -0.32 4.75
CA ASP A 20 -18.33 -1.58 5.02
C ASP A 20 -16.83 -1.36 4.89
N GLY A 21 -16.02 -2.37 5.26
CA GLY A 21 -14.58 -2.31 5.39
C GLY A 21 -13.85 -1.60 4.26
N VAL A 22 -12.96 -0.69 4.60
CA VAL A 22 -12.09 0.01 3.65
C VAL A 22 -10.99 -0.94 3.20
N SER A 23 -10.86 -1.16 1.90
CA SER A 23 -9.90 -2.10 1.32
C SER A 23 -8.61 -1.44 0.81
N CYS A 24 -8.71 -0.21 0.28
CA CYS A 24 -7.57 0.54 -0.24
C CYS A 24 -7.84 2.05 -0.21
N VAL A 25 -6.79 2.84 -0.02
CA VAL A 25 -6.79 4.29 -0.18
C VAL A 25 -5.59 4.70 -1.04
N ARG A 26 -5.79 5.64 -1.98
CA ARG A 26 -4.72 6.15 -2.86
C ARG A 26 -4.93 7.64 -3.15
N PHE A 27 -3.88 8.43 -2.99
CA PHE A 27 -3.92 9.82 -3.42
C PHE A 27 -3.67 9.97 -4.92
N GLY A 28 -4.41 10.89 -5.53
CA GLY A 28 -4.15 11.38 -6.88
C GLY A 28 -3.11 12.50 -6.90
N SER A 29 -2.85 13.02 -8.11
CA SER A 29 -1.88 14.10 -8.32
C SER A 29 -2.27 15.44 -7.68
N ARG A 30 -3.57 15.66 -7.46
CA ARG A 30 -4.14 16.88 -6.84
C ARG A 30 -4.55 16.68 -5.39
N SER A 31 -4.00 15.66 -4.72
CA SER A 31 -4.36 15.28 -3.35
C SER A 31 -5.84 14.88 -3.16
N ASN A 32 -6.57 14.55 -4.22
CA ASN A 32 -7.84 13.86 -4.11
C ASN A 32 -7.60 12.42 -3.65
N LEU A 33 -8.36 11.95 -2.66
CA LEU A 33 -8.21 10.59 -2.13
C LEU A 33 -9.23 9.66 -2.79
N LEU A 34 -8.73 8.61 -3.45
CA LEU A 34 -9.52 7.50 -3.97
C LEU A 34 -9.60 6.41 -2.91
N VAL A 35 -10.80 5.90 -2.66
CA VAL A 35 -11.09 4.90 -1.64
C VAL A 35 -11.90 3.77 -2.25
N SER A 36 -11.50 2.53 -2.03
CA SER A 36 -12.29 1.34 -2.34
C SER A 36 -12.73 0.63 -1.07
N SER A 37 -13.86 -0.08 -1.15
CA SER A 37 -14.49 -0.71 0.01
C SER A 37 -15.20 -2.02 -0.34
N TRP A 38 -15.44 -2.82 0.70
CA TRP A 38 -16.25 -4.02 0.66
C TRP A 38 -17.74 -3.72 0.41
N ASP A 39 -18.19 -2.47 0.61
CA ASP A 39 -19.53 -2.00 0.26
C ASP A 39 -19.78 -1.88 -1.27
N ALA A 40 -18.87 -2.42 -2.08
CA ALA A 40 -18.90 -2.37 -3.55
C ALA A 40 -18.84 -0.95 -4.12
N THR A 41 -18.27 0.02 -3.39
CA THR A 41 -18.13 1.38 -3.89
C THR A 41 -16.69 1.81 -4.11
N LEU A 42 -16.52 2.72 -5.05
CA LEU A 42 -15.33 3.53 -5.24
C LEU A 42 -15.71 4.99 -4.95
N ARG A 43 -14.93 5.65 -4.09
CA ARG A 43 -15.22 7.02 -3.64
C ARG A 43 -14.03 7.92 -3.86
N VAL A 44 -14.27 9.17 -4.24
CA VAL A 44 -13.26 10.22 -4.37
C VAL A 44 -13.58 11.34 -3.38
N TYR A 45 -12.61 11.70 -2.57
CA TYR A 45 -12.70 12.80 -1.64
C TYR A 45 -11.76 13.93 -2.03
N ASP A 46 -12.23 15.17 -1.83
CA ASP A 46 -11.43 16.39 -1.89
C ASP A 46 -11.37 16.99 -0.47
N GLY A 47 -10.22 16.95 0.15
CA GLY A 47 -10.12 17.13 1.59
C GLY A 47 -11.04 16.13 2.31
N ALA A 48 -11.85 16.60 3.24
CA ALA A 48 -12.79 15.74 3.99
C ALA A 48 -14.11 15.46 3.26
N ARG A 49 -14.38 16.07 2.11
CA ARG A 49 -15.69 16.02 1.44
C ARG A 49 -15.74 14.96 0.36
N LEU A 50 -16.78 14.14 0.36
CA LEU A 50 -17.09 13.22 -0.73
C LEU A 50 -17.45 14.03 -2.00
N ARG A 51 -16.72 13.80 -3.10
CA ARG A 51 -16.94 14.40 -4.41
C ARG A 51 -17.64 13.46 -5.37
N THR A 52 -17.20 12.23 -5.40
CA THR A 52 -17.70 11.22 -6.35
C THR A 52 -17.88 9.89 -5.65
N ARG A 53 -18.98 9.21 -5.94
CA ARG A 53 -19.23 7.82 -5.59
C ARG A 53 -19.60 7.07 -6.87
N VAL A 54 -18.97 5.93 -7.06
CA VAL A 54 -19.27 4.97 -8.13
C VAL A 54 -19.67 3.68 -7.45
N ASP A 55 -20.88 3.20 -7.73
CA ASP A 55 -21.40 1.93 -7.26
C ASP A 55 -21.01 0.84 -8.27
N LEU A 56 -20.43 -0.25 -7.79
CA LEU A 56 -19.99 -1.40 -8.55
C LEU A 56 -20.82 -2.63 -8.16
N GLU A 57 -20.71 -3.72 -8.93
CA GLU A 57 -21.53 -4.91 -8.72
C GLU A 57 -21.03 -5.83 -7.61
N ALA A 58 -19.77 -5.69 -7.21
CA ALA A 58 -19.14 -6.54 -6.22
C ALA A 58 -18.12 -5.75 -5.37
N PRO A 59 -17.80 -6.24 -4.17
CA PRO A 59 -16.77 -5.66 -3.30
C PRO A 59 -15.47 -5.37 -4.02
N VAL A 60 -14.93 -4.16 -3.81
CA VAL A 60 -13.70 -3.67 -4.43
C VAL A 60 -12.55 -3.87 -3.46
N LEU A 61 -11.54 -4.63 -3.85
CA LEU A 61 -10.40 -4.97 -2.98
C LEU A 61 -9.21 -4.03 -3.16
N SER A 62 -9.10 -3.36 -4.31
CA SER A 62 -8.00 -2.44 -4.61
C SER A 62 -8.40 -1.46 -5.68
N CYS A 63 -7.80 -0.26 -5.60
CA CYS A 63 -7.96 0.78 -6.60
C CYS A 63 -6.67 1.57 -6.78
N CYS A 64 -6.51 2.20 -7.93
CA CYS A 64 -5.48 3.21 -8.19
C CYS A 64 -5.99 4.23 -9.22
N TYR A 65 -5.39 5.42 -9.22
CA TYR A 65 -5.60 6.39 -10.29
C TYR A 65 -4.88 5.95 -11.57
N GLY A 66 -5.42 6.36 -12.71
CA GLY A 66 -4.81 6.20 -14.03
C GLY A 66 -3.85 7.33 -14.38
N GLN A 67 -3.81 7.73 -15.64
CA GLN A 67 -2.92 8.79 -16.14
C GLN A 67 -3.23 10.14 -15.49
N GLY A 68 -4.51 10.41 -15.23
CA GLY A 68 -4.99 11.62 -14.54
C GLY A 68 -5.97 11.29 -13.43
N ASP A 69 -6.40 12.32 -12.70
CA ASP A 69 -7.31 12.17 -11.55
C ASP A 69 -8.80 11.97 -11.94
N CYS A 70 -9.09 11.89 -13.26
CA CYS A 70 -10.45 11.60 -13.79
C CYS A 70 -10.65 10.12 -14.12
N GLU A 71 -9.60 9.31 -14.04
CA GLU A 71 -9.62 7.89 -14.37
C GLU A 71 -9.13 7.06 -13.20
N ALA A 72 -9.74 5.92 -12.96
CA ALA A 72 -9.30 4.96 -11.97
C ALA A 72 -9.35 3.53 -12.52
N PHE A 73 -8.52 2.66 -11.92
CA PHE A 73 -8.59 1.22 -12.08
C PHE A 73 -9.02 0.58 -10.78
N ALA A 74 -9.83 -0.46 -10.87
CA ALA A 74 -10.32 -1.20 -9.73
C ALA A 74 -10.33 -2.71 -10.01
N GLY A 75 -10.13 -3.48 -8.94
CA GLY A 75 -10.26 -4.92 -8.94
C GLY A 75 -10.94 -5.41 -7.67
N GLY A 76 -11.70 -6.51 -7.77
CA GLY A 76 -12.52 -6.97 -6.67
C GLY A 76 -12.92 -8.43 -6.76
N LEU A 77 -14.02 -8.77 -6.07
CA LEU A 77 -14.54 -10.13 -5.98
C LEU A 77 -15.20 -10.63 -7.27
N ASP A 78 -15.51 -9.74 -8.20
CA ASP A 78 -16.01 -10.08 -9.54
C ASP A 78 -14.93 -10.59 -10.48
N CYS A 79 -13.70 -10.71 -10.00
CA CYS A 79 -12.55 -11.20 -10.75
C CYS A 79 -12.17 -10.33 -11.98
N ALA A 80 -12.72 -9.13 -12.10
CA ALA A 80 -12.51 -8.24 -13.23
C ALA A 80 -11.55 -7.08 -12.87
N VAL A 81 -10.72 -6.69 -13.83
CA VAL A 81 -9.94 -5.44 -13.80
C VAL A 81 -10.72 -4.41 -14.57
N LYS A 82 -11.27 -3.42 -13.89
CA LYS A 82 -12.14 -2.40 -14.44
C LYS A 82 -11.42 -1.06 -14.59
N GLN A 83 -11.64 -0.39 -15.71
CA GLN A 83 -11.32 1.01 -15.93
C GLN A 83 -12.58 1.83 -15.68
N ILE A 84 -12.47 2.89 -14.91
CA ILE A 84 -13.59 3.67 -14.42
C ILE A 84 -13.36 5.13 -14.74
N ASP A 85 -14.32 5.74 -15.40
CA ASP A 85 -14.40 7.18 -15.60
C ASP A 85 -15.05 7.81 -14.35
N LEU A 86 -14.26 8.56 -13.59
CA LEU A 86 -14.72 9.20 -12.36
C LEU A 86 -15.58 10.46 -12.60
N VAL A 87 -15.59 10.99 -13.82
CA VAL A 87 -16.44 12.13 -14.22
C VAL A 87 -17.85 11.65 -14.53
N THR A 88 -17.97 10.65 -15.41
CA THR A 88 -19.26 10.03 -15.76
C THR A 88 -19.76 9.05 -14.70
N ARG A 89 -18.88 8.62 -13.77
CA ARG A 89 -19.16 7.64 -12.71
C ARG A 89 -19.55 6.26 -13.25
N GLN A 90 -18.93 5.85 -14.34
CA GLN A 90 -19.25 4.59 -15.01
C GLN A 90 -17.98 3.76 -15.25
N VAL A 91 -18.18 2.45 -15.34
CA VAL A 91 -17.16 1.54 -15.86
C VAL A 91 -17.03 1.79 -17.35
N SER A 92 -15.89 2.29 -17.78
CA SER A 92 -15.61 2.57 -19.20
C SER A 92 -15.15 1.33 -19.96
N ALA A 93 -14.44 0.42 -19.28
CA ALA A 93 -13.98 -0.84 -19.88
C ALA A 93 -13.69 -1.91 -18.81
N THR A 94 -13.77 -3.18 -19.21
CA THR A 94 -13.18 -4.31 -18.51
C THR A 94 -11.89 -4.69 -19.24
N LEU A 95 -10.74 -4.45 -18.60
CA LEU A 95 -9.43 -4.62 -19.22
C LEU A 95 -8.95 -6.08 -19.23
N GLY A 96 -9.49 -6.89 -18.34
CA GLY A 96 -9.13 -8.30 -18.21
C GLY A 96 -9.83 -8.95 -17.03
N THR A 97 -9.76 -10.27 -16.96
CA THR A 97 -10.35 -11.07 -15.88
C THR A 97 -9.34 -12.05 -15.31
N HIS A 98 -9.54 -12.41 -14.05
CA HIS A 98 -8.80 -13.43 -13.32
C HIS A 98 -9.70 -14.65 -13.06
N ALA A 99 -9.12 -15.80 -12.72
CA ALA A 99 -9.88 -16.98 -12.34
C ALA A 99 -10.39 -16.92 -10.88
N ALA A 100 -9.89 -15.97 -10.09
CA ALA A 100 -10.32 -15.67 -8.73
C ALA A 100 -10.25 -14.15 -8.48
N ALA A 101 -10.62 -13.71 -7.29
CA ALA A 101 -10.68 -12.28 -6.95
C ALA A 101 -9.38 -11.52 -7.29
N VAL A 102 -9.53 -10.33 -7.86
CA VAL A 102 -8.43 -9.39 -8.10
C VAL A 102 -8.10 -8.68 -6.78
N ARG A 103 -7.00 -9.10 -6.14
CA ARG A 103 -6.62 -8.55 -4.84
C ARG A 103 -5.96 -7.19 -4.94
N HIS A 104 -5.18 -6.95 -6.00
CA HIS A 104 -4.45 -5.70 -6.18
C HIS A 104 -4.52 -5.23 -7.63
N VAL A 105 -4.62 -3.92 -7.78
CA VAL A 105 -4.38 -3.21 -9.02
C VAL A 105 -3.39 -2.08 -8.80
N GLY A 106 -2.55 -1.82 -9.79
CA GLY A 106 -1.59 -0.72 -9.80
C GLY A 106 -1.47 -0.14 -11.21
N TYR A 107 -0.92 1.05 -11.31
CA TYR A 107 -0.74 1.72 -12.60
C TYR A 107 0.62 2.39 -12.70
N SER A 108 1.33 2.10 -13.78
CA SER A 108 2.55 2.81 -14.15
C SER A 108 2.20 3.94 -15.12
N LYS A 109 2.27 5.18 -14.61
CA LYS A 109 2.01 6.39 -15.43
C LYS A 109 3.04 6.56 -16.55
N GLU A 110 4.28 6.15 -16.29
CA GLU A 110 5.40 6.26 -17.24
C GLU A 110 5.17 5.41 -18.49
N PHE A 111 4.59 4.22 -18.32
CA PHE A 111 4.40 3.27 -19.42
C PHE A 111 2.95 3.18 -19.91
N GLY A 112 1.98 3.76 -19.21
CA GLY A 112 0.58 3.60 -19.52
C GLY A 112 0.08 2.17 -19.32
N LEU A 113 0.62 1.49 -18.29
CA LEU A 113 0.34 0.08 -18.01
C LEU A 113 -0.42 -0.07 -16.71
N ALA A 114 -1.57 -0.75 -16.76
CA ALA A 114 -2.24 -1.26 -15.59
C ALA A 114 -1.69 -2.65 -15.24
N VAL A 115 -1.52 -2.92 -13.96
CA VAL A 115 -1.05 -4.21 -13.45
C VAL A 115 -2.06 -4.74 -12.46
N SER A 116 -2.36 -6.04 -12.52
CA SER A 116 -3.25 -6.69 -11.57
C SER A 116 -2.65 -7.97 -11.02
N GLY A 117 -3.01 -8.27 -9.77
CA GLY A 117 -2.63 -9.51 -9.11
C GLY A 117 -3.83 -10.14 -8.41
N GLY A 118 -4.06 -11.43 -8.69
CA GLY A 118 -5.25 -12.15 -8.23
C GLY A 118 -4.97 -13.24 -7.20
N TRP A 119 -6.03 -13.73 -6.56
CA TRP A 119 -5.96 -14.93 -5.73
C TRP A 119 -5.82 -16.23 -6.52
N ASP A 120 -5.87 -16.14 -7.85
CA ASP A 120 -5.48 -17.21 -8.76
C ASP A 120 -3.95 -17.33 -8.94
N GLY A 121 -3.18 -16.46 -8.30
CA GLY A 121 -1.72 -16.38 -8.43
C GLY A 121 -1.24 -15.70 -9.71
N ALA A 122 -2.17 -15.30 -10.60
CA ALA A 122 -1.78 -14.60 -11.82
C ALA A 122 -1.43 -13.14 -11.53
N VAL A 123 -0.39 -12.66 -12.21
CA VAL A 123 -0.02 -11.24 -12.33
C VAL A 123 -0.12 -10.88 -13.80
N LYS A 124 -0.94 -9.90 -14.13
CA LYS A 124 -1.23 -9.47 -15.51
C LYS A 124 -0.80 -8.04 -15.73
N VAL A 125 -0.19 -7.76 -16.87
CA VAL A 125 0.17 -6.42 -17.33
C VAL A 125 -0.69 -6.09 -18.55
N LEU A 126 -1.41 -4.98 -18.46
CA LEU A 126 -2.44 -4.56 -19.40
C LEU A 126 -2.06 -3.19 -19.98
N ASP A 127 -1.95 -3.08 -21.29
CA ASP A 127 -1.77 -1.79 -21.97
C ASP A 127 -3.11 -1.11 -22.14
N VAL A 128 -3.31 0.01 -21.45
CA VAL A 128 -4.58 0.74 -21.44
C VAL A 128 -4.70 1.78 -22.56
N ARG A 129 -3.61 2.06 -23.29
CA ARG A 129 -3.57 3.07 -24.35
C ARG A 129 -4.36 2.66 -25.59
N SER A 130 -4.58 1.38 -25.78
CA SER A 130 -5.21 0.79 -26.98
C SER A 130 -6.74 0.73 -26.92
N GLY A 131 -7.40 1.41 -25.96
CA GLY A 131 -8.85 1.53 -25.86
C GLY A 131 -9.56 0.16 -25.70
N GLY A 132 -9.45 -0.43 -24.52
CA GLY A 132 -10.04 -1.74 -24.21
C GLY A 132 -9.10 -2.69 -23.47
N GLY A 133 -7.83 -2.28 -23.29
CA GLY A 133 -6.83 -3.01 -22.52
C GLY A 133 -6.34 -4.28 -23.22
N ALA A 134 -5.17 -4.24 -23.83
CA ALA A 134 -4.51 -5.46 -24.30
C ALA A 134 -3.68 -6.07 -23.19
N GLN A 135 -3.91 -7.33 -22.85
CA GLN A 135 -2.98 -8.06 -21.99
C GLN A 135 -1.68 -8.30 -22.78
N ILE A 136 -0.62 -7.62 -22.36
CA ILE A 136 0.69 -7.73 -23.02
C ILE A 136 1.59 -8.75 -22.35
N HIS A 137 1.43 -8.95 -21.03
CA HIS A 137 2.16 -9.95 -20.28
C HIS A 137 1.28 -10.60 -19.20
N ALA A 138 1.60 -11.84 -18.86
CA ALA A 138 1.09 -12.52 -17.68
C ALA A 138 2.17 -13.44 -17.13
N THR A 139 2.22 -13.57 -15.83
CA THR A 139 3.06 -14.53 -15.12
C THR A 139 2.29 -15.14 -13.96
N GLN A 140 2.77 -16.29 -13.49
CA GLN A 140 2.17 -16.99 -12.36
C GLN A 140 3.15 -16.97 -11.20
N VAL A 141 2.69 -16.53 -10.02
CA VAL A 141 3.44 -16.68 -8.78
C VAL A 141 2.89 -17.87 -7.98
N PRO A 142 3.72 -18.55 -7.18
CA PRO A 142 3.24 -19.63 -6.31
C PRO A 142 2.21 -19.10 -5.30
N GLY A 143 1.04 -19.74 -5.25
CA GLY A 143 -0.05 -19.34 -4.35
C GLY A 143 -0.80 -18.08 -4.76
N LYS A 144 -1.47 -17.43 -3.83
CA LYS A 144 -2.29 -16.22 -4.03
C LYS A 144 -1.43 -14.97 -3.98
N VAL A 145 -1.72 -13.95 -4.81
CA VAL A 145 -1.11 -12.63 -4.65
C VAL A 145 -1.72 -11.94 -3.43
N PHE A 146 -0.88 -11.62 -2.45
CA PHE A 146 -1.29 -10.94 -1.20
C PHE A 146 -0.78 -9.52 -1.09
N GLY A 147 0.28 -9.18 -1.79
CA GLY A 147 0.78 -7.82 -1.91
C GLY A 147 1.27 -7.54 -3.33
N LEU A 148 0.96 -6.35 -3.81
CA LEU A 148 1.46 -5.85 -5.09
C LEU A 148 1.60 -4.34 -4.98
N ASP A 149 2.73 -3.82 -5.44
CA ASP A 149 2.97 -2.38 -5.59
C ASP A 149 3.71 -2.08 -6.87
N VAL A 150 3.32 -0.99 -7.52
CA VAL A 150 3.91 -0.50 -8.77
C VAL A 150 4.41 0.92 -8.55
N ARG A 151 5.70 1.13 -8.81
CA ARG A 151 6.30 2.46 -8.79
C ARG A 151 7.23 2.64 -9.97
N ALA A 152 6.93 3.60 -10.84
CA ALA A 152 7.64 3.81 -12.11
C ALA A 152 7.73 2.49 -12.92
N HIS A 153 8.94 1.97 -13.16
CA HIS A 153 9.16 0.71 -13.85
C HIS A 153 9.25 -0.53 -12.94
N VAL A 154 9.24 -0.37 -11.61
CA VAL A 154 9.37 -1.47 -10.67
C VAL A 154 8.00 -1.98 -10.27
N LEU A 155 7.79 -3.29 -10.43
CA LEU A 155 6.64 -4.04 -9.93
C LEU A 155 7.10 -5.04 -8.89
N ALA A 156 6.62 -4.92 -7.67
CA ALA A 156 6.86 -5.88 -6.58
C ALA A 156 5.61 -6.71 -6.30
N VAL A 157 5.78 -8.01 -6.17
CA VAL A 157 4.70 -8.97 -5.89
C VAL A 157 5.08 -9.88 -4.74
N ALA A 158 4.22 -9.99 -3.75
CA ALA A 158 4.36 -10.92 -2.63
C ALA A 158 3.20 -11.91 -2.60
N SER A 159 3.50 -13.21 -2.45
CA SER A 159 2.50 -14.27 -2.49
C SER A 159 2.23 -14.91 -1.14
N SER A 160 1.15 -15.70 -1.06
CA SER A 160 0.78 -16.50 0.11
C SER A 160 1.82 -17.55 0.48
N GLU A 161 2.62 -18.02 -0.50
CA GLU A 161 3.72 -18.97 -0.31
C GLU A 161 5.03 -18.28 0.10
N ARG A 162 4.94 -17.07 0.64
CA ARG A 162 6.08 -16.25 1.08
C ARG A 162 7.09 -15.94 -0.03
N GLN A 163 6.69 -16.04 -1.30
CA GLN A 163 7.55 -15.64 -2.40
C GLN A 163 7.47 -14.14 -2.65
N LEU A 164 8.63 -13.54 -2.84
CA LEU A 164 8.80 -12.18 -3.31
C LEU A 164 9.38 -12.23 -4.72
N ALA A 165 8.67 -11.63 -5.67
CA ALA A 165 9.15 -11.42 -7.03
C ALA A 165 9.12 -9.93 -7.36
N VAL A 166 10.19 -9.41 -7.94
CA VAL A 166 10.26 -8.03 -8.43
C VAL A 166 10.58 -8.06 -9.91
N PHE A 167 9.81 -7.30 -10.67
CA PHE A 167 9.92 -7.22 -12.12
C PHE A 167 10.25 -5.80 -12.54
N ASP A 168 10.93 -5.69 -13.68
CA ASP A 168 11.07 -4.43 -14.43
C ASP A 168 10.02 -4.40 -15.56
N LEU A 169 9.11 -3.44 -15.54
CA LEU A 169 8.07 -3.29 -16.55
C LEU A 169 8.64 -2.97 -17.96
N ARG A 170 9.88 -2.54 -18.03
CA ARG A 170 10.59 -2.35 -19.32
C ARG A 170 11.00 -3.68 -19.97
N ASN A 171 11.21 -4.72 -19.14
CA ASN A 171 11.54 -6.06 -19.56
C ASN A 171 10.92 -7.09 -18.59
N PHE A 172 9.67 -7.42 -18.82
CA PHE A 172 8.88 -8.31 -17.96
C PHE A 172 9.16 -9.81 -18.18
N SER A 173 10.12 -10.16 -19.06
CA SER A 173 10.39 -11.55 -19.45
C SER A 173 10.78 -12.46 -18.27
N GLN A 174 11.47 -11.88 -17.28
CA GLN A 174 11.88 -12.57 -16.05
C GLN A 174 11.96 -11.57 -14.89
N PRO A 175 11.77 -12.01 -13.64
CA PRO A 175 11.94 -11.15 -12.48
C PRO A 175 13.41 -10.72 -12.33
N ILE A 176 13.63 -9.45 -11.97
CA ILE A 176 14.96 -8.95 -11.59
C ILE A 176 15.38 -9.44 -10.20
N MET A 177 14.41 -9.82 -9.35
CA MET A 177 14.65 -10.50 -8.07
C MET A 177 13.52 -11.49 -7.82
N GLN A 178 13.88 -12.73 -7.47
CA GLN A 178 12.93 -13.73 -7.01
C GLN A 178 13.53 -14.50 -5.84
N LYS A 179 12.87 -14.49 -4.70
CA LYS A 179 13.32 -15.18 -3.49
C LYS A 179 12.21 -15.42 -2.50
N GLU A 180 12.47 -16.30 -1.55
CA GLU A 180 11.64 -16.45 -0.37
C GLU A 180 11.78 -15.22 0.54
N SER A 181 10.66 -14.75 1.10
CA SER A 181 10.65 -13.64 2.05
C SER A 181 11.48 -14.00 3.30
N PRO A 182 12.28 -13.06 3.84
CA PRO A 182 13.00 -13.27 5.09
C PRO A 182 12.08 -13.34 6.31
N LEU A 183 10.80 -12.98 6.16
CA LEU A 183 9.80 -13.06 7.19
C LEU A 183 9.28 -14.50 7.29
N LYS A 184 9.27 -15.06 8.52
CA LYS A 184 8.92 -16.48 8.74
C LYS A 184 7.44 -16.80 8.49
N TYR A 185 6.58 -15.80 8.60
CA TYR A 185 5.14 -15.94 8.45
C TYR A 185 4.65 -15.17 7.23
N GLN A 186 3.40 -15.34 6.93
CA GLN A 186 2.73 -14.79 5.75
C GLN A 186 2.96 -13.29 5.59
N VAL A 187 3.40 -12.89 4.39
CA VAL A 187 3.47 -11.49 3.98
C VAL A 187 2.07 -10.99 3.68
N ARG A 188 1.76 -9.79 4.14
CA ARG A 188 0.44 -9.16 3.99
C ARG A 188 0.45 -7.95 3.06
N CYS A 189 1.55 -7.24 3.05
CA CYS A 189 1.72 -6.06 2.19
C CYS A 189 3.16 -5.95 1.68
N VAL A 190 3.30 -5.31 0.54
CA VAL A 190 4.58 -4.92 -0.07
C VAL A 190 4.49 -3.47 -0.54
N SER A 191 5.58 -2.73 -0.44
CA SER A 191 5.68 -1.38 -0.99
C SER A 191 7.08 -1.13 -1.54
N VAL A 192 7.16 -0.56 -2.74
CA VAL A 192 8.41 -0.23 -3.41
C VAL A 192 8.98 1.06 -2.83
N PHE A 193 10.30 1.11 -2.61
CA PHE A 193 10.98 2.32 -2.13
C PHE A 193 10.82 3.48 -3.10
N PRO A 194 10.76 4.74 -2.63
CA PRO A 194 10.68 5.90 -3.50
C PRO A 194 11.86 6.04 -4.48
N ASP A 195 13.04 5.57 -4.08
CA ASP A 195 14.27 5.58 -4.89
C ASP A 195 14.42 4.35 -5.80
N LEU A 196 13.42 3.46 -5.80
CA LEU A 196 13.37 2.21 -6.59
C LEU A 196 14.46 1.18 -6.22
N GLN A 197 15.19 1.39 -5.12
CA GLN A 197 16.33 0.55 -4.74
C GLN A 197 15.94 -0.66 -3.89
N GLY A 198 14.66 -0.85 -3.61
CA GLY A 198 14.20 -1.95 -2.78
C GLY A 198 12.71 -1.96 -2.50
N VAL A 199 12.33 -2.87 -1.62
CA VAL A 199 10.94 -3.07 -1.20
C VAL A 199 10.83 -3.26 0.30
N ALA A 200 9.72 -2.84 0.88
CA ALA A 200 9.34 -3.14 2.25
C ALA A 200 8.24 -4.22 2.25
N LEU A 201 8.36 -5.19 3.14
CA LEU A 201 7.40 -6.28 3.33
C LEU A 201 6.85 -6.22 4.75
N GLY A 202 5.54 -6.24 4.91
CA GLY A 202 4.87 -6.38 6.20
C GLY A 202 4.26 -7.78 6.37
N SER A 203 4.35 -8.37 7.58
CA SER A 203 3.82 -9.70 7.85
C SER A 203 2.81 -9.74 8.98
N VAL A 204 2.08 -10.87 9.06
CA VAL A 204 1.12 -11.14 10.13
C VAL A 204 1.77 -11.30 11.51
N GLU A 205 3.09 -11.48 11.59
CA GLU A 205 3.83 -11.65 12.84
C GLU A 205 4.33 -10.34 13.47
N GLY A 206 3.81 -9.17 13.07
CA GLY A 206 4.28 -7.88 13.57
C GLY A 206 5.75 -7.65 13.27
N ARG A 207 6.13 -7.84 12.01
CA ARG A 207 7.47 -7.59 11.49
C ARG A 207 7.42 -6.91 10.13
N VAL A 208 8.43 -6.09 9.89
CA VAL A 208 8.71 -5.51 8.58
C VAL A 208 10.12 -5.93 8.15
N ALA A 209 10.27 -6.27 6.89
CA ALA A 209 11.58 -6.48 6.24
C ALA A 209 11.79 -5.41 5.17
N LEU A 210 12.99 -4.88 5.10
CA LEU A 210 13.47 -4.03 4.02
C LEU A 210 14.45 -4.85 3.18
N GLU A 211 14.12 -5.03 1.91
CA GLU A 211 14.89 -5.81 0.95
C GLU A 211 15.37 -4.90 -0.18
N TYR A 212 16.69 -4.83 -0.36
CA TYR A 212 17.29 -4.03 -1.41
C TYR A 212 17.46 -4.88 -2.68
N LEU A 213 17.17 -4.28 -3.83
CA LEU A 213 17.44 -4.88 -5.13
C LEU A 213 18.96 -4.97 -5.32
N GLU A 214 19.42 -6.12 -5.80
CA GLU A 214 20.83 -6.29 -6.18
C GLU A 214 21.01 -5.60 -7.54
N ASP A 215 21.95 -4.66 -7.65
CA ASP A 215 22.44 -4.24 -8.96
C ASP A 215 23.28 -5.39 -9.53
N ASP A 216 23.34 -5.47 -10.87
CA ASP A 216 24.15 -6.46 -11.59
C ASP A 216 25.52 -6.65 -10.96
N ALA A 217 25.97 -7.89 -10.89
CA ALA A 217 27.13 -8.40 -10.13
C ALA A 217 28.50 -7.74 -10.48
N GLN A 218 28.51 -6.63 -11.19
CA GLN A 218 29.72 -5.89 -11.60
C GLN A 218 30.02 -4.65 -10.74
N GLU A 219 29.11 -4.25 -9.84
CA GLU A 219 29.39 -3.14 -8.94
C GLU A 219 30.13 -3.65 -7.67
N PRO A 220 31.30 -3.03 -7.31
CA PRO A 220 32.11 -3.44 -6.17
C PRO A 220 31.38 -3.34 -4.81
N HIS A 221 30.16 -2.83 -4.79
CA HIS A 221 29.34 -2.62 -3.60
C HIS A 221 28.16 -3.59 -3.43
N ALA A 222 28.02 -4.61 -4.27
CA ALA A 222 26.93 -5.61 -4.18
C ALA A 222 26.89 -6.32 -2.80
N GLN A 223 28.03 -6.57 -2.20
CA GLN A 223 28.13 -7.14 -0.84
C GLN A 223 27.61 -6.20 0.25
N ASP A 224 27.70 -4.88 0.06
CA ASP A 224 27.22 -3.89 1.03
C ASP A 224 25.70 -3.76 0.99
N LYS A 225 25.04 -3.99 -0.16
CA LYS A 225 23.57 -3.96 -0.28
C LYS A 225 22.93 -5.17 0.41
N LYS A 226 23.52 -6.37 0.32
CA LYS A 226 23.06 -7.55 1.06
C LYS A 226 23.16 -7.35 2.57
N LYS A 227 24.15 -6.57 3.05
CA LYS A 227 24.28 -6.15 4.45
C LYS A 227 23.28 -5.08 4.86
N ARG A 228 22.60 -4.41 3.90
CA ARG A 228 21.57 -3.39 4.17
C ARG A 228 20.20 -3.97 4.41
N SER A 229 19.86 -5.12 3.77
CA SER A 229 18.60 -5.81 4.01
C SER A 229 18.50 -6.27 5.47
N TYR A 230 17.35 -6.01 6.09
CA TYR A 230 17.11 -6.39 7.47
C TYR A 230 15.62 -6.47 7.79
N ALA A 231 15.28 -7.18 8.85
CA ALA A 231 13.93 -7.26 9.39
C ALA A 231 13.89 -6.82 10.85
N PHE A 232 12.80 -6.20 11.26
CA PHE A 232 12.61 -5.74 12.63
C PHE A 232 11.20 -6.00 13.13
N LYS A 233 11.05 -6.00 14.46
CA LYS A 233 9.77 -6.19 15.15
C LYS A 233 9.05 -4.84 15.29
N CYS A 234 7.74 -4.83 15.04
CA CYS A 234 6.84 -3.70 15.22
C CYS A 234 5.45 -4.20 15.66
N HIS A 235 4.51 -3.31 15.92
CA HIS A 235 3.12 -3.63 16.27
C HIS A 235 3.03 -4.73 17.34
N ARG A 236 3.63 -4.47 18.50
CA ARG A 236 3.65 -5.38 19.65
C ARG A 236 3.23 -4.63 20.90
N GLY A 237 2.33 -5.25 21.66
CA GLY A 237 1.87 -4.77 22.97
C GLY A 237 2.16 -5.78 24.06
N LYS A 238 1.99 -5.38 25.32
CA LYS A 238 1.98 -6.27 26.47
C LYS A 238 0.66 -6.09 27.21
N VAL A 239 0.00 -7.19 27.51
CA VAL A 239 -1.19 -7.25 28.36
C VAL A 239 -0.98 -8.44 29.31
N ASP A 240 -1.09 -8.21 30.62
CA ASP A 240 -0.94 -9.25 31.66
C ASP A 240 0.29 -10.17 31.45
N ASP A 241 1.47 -9.56 31.26
CA ASP A 241 2.74 -10.23 30.95
C ASP A 241 2.80 -11.03 29.64
N GLN A 242 1.73 -11.10 28.89
CA GLN A 242 1.70 -11.70 27.56
C GLN A 242 2.08 -10.68 26.49
N THR A 243 2.94 -11.08 25.56
CA THR A 243 3.27 -10.27 24.38
C THR A 243 2.23 -10.51 23.30
N LEU A 244 1.42 -9.50 23.01
CA LEU A 244 0.50 -9.49 21.88
C LEU A 244 1.27 -9.06 20.62
N ILE A 245 1.00 -9.75 19.52
CA ILE A 245 1.61 -9.50 18.22
C ILE A 245 0.48 -9.22 17.24
N TYR A 246 0.59 -8.08 16.55
CA TYR A 246 -0.43 -7.63 15.62
C TYR A 246 0.08 -7.66 14.19
N PRO A 247 -0.73 -8.10 13.21
CA PRO A 247 -0.42 -8.03 11.79
C PRO A 247 -0.10 -6.61 11.33
N VAL A 248 0.89 -6.50 10.42
CA VAL A 248 1.17 -5.28 9.66
C VAL A 248 0.35 -5.32 8.39
N ASN A 249 -0.66 -4.47 8.28
CA ASN A 249 -1.60 -4.49 7.17
C ASN A 249 -1.12 -3.65 5.97
N CYS A 250 -0.43 -2.55 6.23
CA CYS A 250 0.00 -1.63 5.19
C CYS A 250 1.31 -0.93 5.54
N VAL A 251 2.03 -0.54 4.48
CA VAL A 251 3.25 0.26 4.52
C VAL A 251 3.09 1.38 3.49
N ALA A 252 3.39 2.61 3.88
CA ALA A 252 3.36 3.77 3.00
C ALA A 252 4.66 4.57 3.14
N PHE A 253 5.34 4.85 2.03
CA PHE A 253 6.57 5.66 2.02
C PHE A 253 6.27 7.15 1.86
N HIS A 254 6.95 7.96 2.66
CA HIS A 254 6.97 9.41 2.46
C HIS A 254 7.74 9.74 1.17
N PRO A 255 7.14 10.47 0.23
CA PRO A 255 7.69 10.62 -1.13
C PRO A 255 9.05 11.32 -1.16
N THR A 256 9.29 12.26 -0.25
CA THR A 256 10.51 13.08 -0.24
C THR A 256 11.61 12.51 0.65
N TYR A 257 11.28 12.02 1.85
CA TYR A 257 12.29 11.62 2.83
C TYR A 257 12.67 10.14 2.76
N GLY A 258 11.90 9.30 2.05
CA GLY A 258 12.12 7.85 2.03
C GLY A 258 11.90 7.16 3.39
N THR A 259 11.44 7.90 4.40
CA THR A 259 10.91 7.34 5.64
C THR A 259 9.54 6.73 5.38
N PHE A 260 9.04 5.86 6.26
CA PHE A 260 7.80 5.17 5.98
C PHE A 260 6.93 4.98 7.21
N ALA A 261 5.64 4.87 6.98
CA ALA A 261 4.64 4.54 7.96
C ALA A 261 4.28 3.05 7.87
N THR A 262 4.02 2.42 9.01
CA THR A 262 3.39 1.09 9.12
C THR A 262 2.09 1.21 9.86
N GLY A 263 1.04 0.56 9.37
CA GLY A 263 -0.26 0.43 10.02
C GLY A 263 -0.56 -1.01 10.36
N GLY A 264 -1.00 -1.26 11.58
CA GLY A 264 -1.26 -2.60 12.09
C GLY A 264 -2.64 -2.80 12.66
N CYS A 265 -2.95 -4.06 12.99
CA CYS A 265 -4.21 -4.43 13.65
C CYS A 265 -4.31 -3.93 15.11
N ASP A 266 -3.25 -3.34 15.65
CA ASP A 266 -3.26 -2.66 16.94
C ASP A 266 -3.87 -1.24 16.88
N GLY A 267 -4.27 -0.77 15.70
CA GLY A 267 -4.79 0.58 15.49
C GLY A 267 -3.73 1.67 15.61
N ILE A 268 -2.45 1.33 15.50
CA ILE A 268 -1.35 2.28 15.63
C ILE A 268 -0.70 2.51 14.27
N VAL A 269 -0.38 3.75 13.97
CA VAL A 269 0.51 4.12 12.87
C VAL A 269 1.87 4.48 13.44
N THR A 270 2.92 3.84 12.94
CA THR A 270 4.29 4.08 13.37
C THR A 270 5.15 4.54 12.22
N LEU A 271 5.92 5.61 12.42
CA LEU A 271 6.83 6.20 11.45
C LEU A 271 8.27 5.76 11.70
N TRP A 272 8.96 5.37 10.64
CA TRP A 272 10.27 4.73 10.66
C TRP A 272 11.27 5.41 9.73
N ASP A 273 12.49 5.50 10.20
CA ASP A 273 13.67 5.83 9.41
C ASP A 273 14.40 4.51 9.07
N GLY A 274 14.16 4.00 7.87
CA GLY A 274 14.72 2.72 7.42
C GLY A 274 16.23 2.77 7.27
N ALA A 275 16.77 3.87 6.77
CA ALA A 275 18.20 4.04 6.56
C ALA A 275 19.00 4.02 7.88
N ASN A 276 18.46 4.65 8.92
CA ASN A 276 19.09 4.69 10.26
C ASN A 276 18.57 3.58 11.19
N LYS A 277 17.67 2.71 10.74
CA LYS A 277 17.06 1.60 11.51
C LYS A 277 16.43 2.08 12.82
N LYS A 278 15.72 3.19 12.78
CA LYS A 278 15.13 3.83 13.97
C LYS A 278 13.64 4.11 13.78
N ARG A 279 12.89 3.95 14.87
CA ARG A 279 11.56 4.50 14.98
C ARG A 279 11.66 6.03 15.15
N ILE A 280 10.89 6.76 14.37
CA ILE A 280 10.77 8.22 14.50
C ILE A 280 9.74 8.53 15.57
N THR A 281 8.48 8.12 15.35
CA THR A 281 7.38 8.38 16.29
C THR A 281 6.23 7.40 16.08
N HIS A 282 5.28 7.42 17.02
CA HIS A 282 3.94 6.87 16.83
C HIS A 282 2.96 8.04 16.66
N LEU A 283 1.99 7.88 15.80
CA LEU A 283 0.81 8.75 15.78
C LEU A 283 -0.14 8.38 16.93
N ARG A 284 -1.32 9.00 16.95
CA ARG A 284 -2.35 8.66 17.94
C ARG A 284 -2.87 7.23 17.76
N GLN A 285 -3.55 6.71 18.78
CA GLN A 285 -4.36 5.51 18.66
C GLN A 285 -5.59 5.79 17.79
N TYR A 286 -5.83 5.00 16.77
CA TYR A 286 -7.04 5.01 15.95
C TYR A 286 -8.08 4.04 16.51
N PRO A 287 -9.36 4.20 16.14
CA PRO A 287 -10.47 3.46 16.75
C PRO A 287 -10.39 1.94 16.58
N THR A 288 -9.81 1.48 15.47
CA THR A 288 -9.68 0.05 15.14
C THR A 288 -8.44 -0.20 14.28
N SER A 289 -8.29 -1.40 13.72
CA SER A 289 -7.18 -1.81 12.85
C SER A 289 -6.95 -0.81 11.73
N ILE A 290 -5.69 -0.54 11.38
CA ILE A 290 -5.35 0.25 10.20
C ILE A 290 -5.37 -0.68 9.00
N ALA A 291 -6.34 -0.51 8.11
CA ALA A 291 -6.49 -1.34 6.92
C ALA A 291 -5.64 -0.87 5.73
N ALA A 292 -5.57 0.44 5.52
CA ALA A 292 -4.82 1.03 4.42
C ALA A 292 -4.31 2.43 4.78
N MET A 293 -3.21 2.84 4.14
CA MET A 293 -2.63 4.18 4.26
C MET A 293 -1.98 4.60 2.95
N ASP A 294 -1.95 5.91 2.72
CA ASP A 294 -1.18 6.49 1.62
C ASP A 294 -0.77 7.93 1.95
N PHE A 295 0.43 8.34 1.54
CA PHE A 295 0.85 9.74 1.56
C PHE A 295 0.43 10.44 0.28
N ASN A 296 0.03 11.70 0.37
CA ASN A 296 -0.18 12.51 -0.82
C ASN A 296 1.16 12.80 -1.53
N HIS A 297 1.09 13.39 -2.72
CA HIS A 297 2.24 13.56 -3.63
C HIS A 297 3.41 14.38 -3.04
N ASP A 298 3.15 15.30 -2.12
CA ASP A 298 4.17 16.14 -1.46
C ASP A 298 4.51 15.68 -0.03
N GLY A 299 3.82 14.66 0.48
CA GLY A 299 4.04 14.10 1.81
C GLY A 299 3.43 14.93 2.97
N SER A 300 2.69 15.99 2.68
CA SER A 300 2.10 16.87 3.70
C SER A 300 0.89 16.26 4.40
N VAL A 301 0.26 15.25 3.79
CA VAL A 301 -0.92 14.57 4.33
C VAL A 301 -0.76 13.06 4.23
N LEU A 302 -1.09 12.36 5.32
CA LEU A 302 -1.23 10.91 5.37
C LEU A 302 -2.71 10.55 5.54
N ALA A 303 -3.27 9.82 4.57
CA ALA A 303 -4.58 9.20 4.74
C ALA A 303 -4.43 7.91 5.55
N VAL A 304 -5.28 7.72 6.55
CA VAL A 304 -5.28 6.56 7.45
C VAL A 304 -6.70 5.98 7.49
N ALA A 305 -6.89 4.79 6.94
CA ALA A 305 -8.14 4.06 7.02
C ALA A 305 -8.16 3.19 8.27
N ALA A 306 -8.91 3.61 9.27
CA ALA A 306 -9.21 2.82 10.45
C ALA A 306 -10.45 1.97 10.16
N SER A 307 -10.23 0.70 9.85
CA SER A 307 -11.25 -0.25 9.42
C SER A 307 -10.87 -1.64 9.91
N TYR A 308 -11.81 -2.32 10.54
CA TYR A 308 -11.56 -3.65 11.11
C TYR A 308 -11.26 -4.66 9.99
N THR A 309 -10.16 -5.40 10.13
CA THR A 309 -9.66 -6.31 9.09
C THR A 309 -9.98 -7.79 9.36
N TYR A 310 -10.94 -8.06 10.22
CA TYR A 310 -11.46 -9.40 10.55
C TYR A 310 -10.40 -10.34 11.16
N GLU A 311 -9.34 -9.81 11.76
CA GLU A 311 -8.23 -10.59 12.31
C GLU A 311 -8.60 -11.44 13.55
N GLN A 312 -9.75 -11.17 14.17
CA GLN A 312 -10.28 -11.92 15.31
C GLN A 312 -11.66 -12.54 15.00
N GLY A 313 -12.03 -12.63 13.73
CA GLY A 313 -13.36 -13.08 13.31
C GLY A 313 -14.44 -12.04 13.52
N GLU A 314 -15.71 -12.47 13.51
CA GLU A 314 -16.84 -11.59 13.70
C GLU A 314 -16.92 -11.12 15.15
N LYS A 315 -16.94 -9.81 15.34
CA LYS A 315 -17.11 -9.16 16.66
C LYS A 315 -17.62 -7.74 16.48
N ASP A 316 -18.18 -7.17 17.52
CA ASP A 316 -18.49 -5.74 17.56
C ASP A 316 -17.21 -4.92 17.44
N HIS A 317 -17.21 -3.97 16.53
CA HIS A 317 -16.09 -3.06 16.28
C HIS A 317 -16.59 -1.64 16.01
N PRO A 318 -15.74 -0.60 16.20
CA PRO A 318 -16.07 0.76 15.81
C PRO A 318 -16.38 0.86 14.30
N ASN A 319 -17.20 1.84 13.95
CA ASN A 319 -17.49 2.12 12.54
C ASN A 319 -16.19 2.40 11.75
N ASP A 320 -16.20 2.03 10.49
CA ASP A 320 -15.10 2.33 9.57
C ASP A 320 -14.97 3.83 9.38
N ALA A 321 -13.75 4.33 9.51
CA ALA A 321 -13.45 5.74 9.41
C ALA A 321 -12.14 5.97 8.66
N ILE A 322 -12.03 7.09 7.97
CA ILE A 322 -10.81 7.48 7.27
C ILE A 322 -10.41 8.85 7.78
N PHE A 323 -9.17 8.99 8.15
CA PHE A 323 -8.60 10.21 8.73
C PHE A 323 -7.53 10.79 7.81
N LEU A 324 -7.50 12.10 7.69
CA LEU A 324 -6.42 12.85 7.08
C LEU A 324 -5.55 13.45 8.19
N HIS A 325 -4.35 12.92 8.34
CA HIS A 325 -3.35 13.40 9.26
C HIS A 325 -2.45 14.42 8.55
N THR A 326 -2.39 15.65 9.09
CA THR A 326 -1.44 16.68 8.61
C THR A 326 -0.06 16.34 9.15
N VAL A 327 0.83 15.96 8.24
CA VAL A 327 2.17 15.48 8.57
C VAL A 327 3.07 16.63 8.99
N GLN A 328 3.68 16.50 10.17
CA GLN A 328 4.69 17.44 10.62
C GLN A 328 6.09 16.98 10.18
N ASP A 329 6.94 17.89 9.77
CA ASP A 329 8.32 17.60 9.33
C ASP A 329 9.10 16.76 10.39
N SER A 330 8.87 17.05 11.67
CA SER A 330 9.46 16.30 12.79
C SER A 330 9.02 14.85 12.91
N GLU A 331 7.91 14.47 12.29
CA GLU A 331 7.35 13.12 12.33
C GLU A 331 7.94 12.22 11.23
N VAL A 332 8.43 12.82 10.12
CA VAL A 332 8.87 12.09 8.93
C VAL A 332 10.33 12.33 8.57
N ARG A 333 10.95 13.40 9.07
CA ARG A 333 12.34 13.72 8.76
C ARG A 333 13.30 12.70 9.37
N PRO A 334 14.27 12.16 8.60
CA PRO A 334 15.29 11.28 9.13
C PRO A 334 16.05 11.91 10.29
N LYS A 335 16.27 11.16 11.37
CA LYS A 335 17.07 11.63 12.49
C LYS A 335 18.54 11.69 12.07
N LYS A 336 19.19 12.87 12.19
CA LYS A 336 20.63 13.00 11.94
C LYS A 336 21.39 11.92 12.74
N LYS A 337 22.33 11.22 12.09
CA LYS A 337 23.32 10.43 12.85
C LYS A 337 23.99 11.39 13.82
N ALA A 338 24.00 11.04 15.11
CA ALA A 338 24.92 11.71 16.04
C ALA A 338 26.31 11.58 15.43
N ALA A 339 27.00 12.71 15.24
CA ALA A 339 28.40 12.69 14.85
C ALA A 339 29.14 11.84 15.89
N ALA A 340 29.81 10.79 15.42
CA ALA A 340 30.62 9.91 16.25
C ALA A 340 31.88 10.62 16.66
#